data_379e872ad4b62388765f8f82e6d5569c
#
_entry.id   379e872ad4b62388765f8f82e6d5569c
#
_cell.length_a   1.000
_cell.length_b   1.000
_cell.length_c   1.000
_cell.angle_alpha   90.00
_cell.angle_beta   90.00
_cell.angle_gamma   90.00
#
_symmetry.space_group_name_H-M   'P 1'
#
loop_
_entity.id
_entity.type
_entity.pdbx_description
1 polymer ?
#
loop_
_entity_poly.entity_id
_entity_poly.type
_entity_poly.pdbx_seq_one_letter_code
_entity_poly.pdbx_strand_id
1 'polypeptide(L)'
;MSISICSLGAAEEVTGSKHLLEVDSTRILIDCGAFQGKRAKADNKNRALLGDDIEASSIDALVLTHAHYDHCGLVPYLAKKGFTGNIYATSATRDLANLIMSDSAHIQARDADYLSRQAEKRHEKFDWKPLYDDFDVIRAMDQFVTVSYHRPISIADGIQVEFLDAGHILGSTFARITAKDKAGNVAILGFSGDLGRKGKPIIKDPECLDKIDFLILDSTYGNRLHESTMDALRHLEDVVNRTAERRGKLIIPAFAVERTQELIFCLHLLHDQGRIPDIPIWVDSPMALNATSIFAIHPECYDKETYDLFTTHAKNPFGFSALNFSRSVEDSKALNQAKGPLIIISADGMCEFGRIQHHLMHGLGDSANTVLIVGYMAEGTLGRRLRDGAKEVRIQSDWFQVRANIEEIDAFSAHADWKETVEWLDCIEKERLKRTFLVHGEPEALMAMQGHLQDAGLKDIEIAKTGVIYKIA
;
A
#
# COMPACT_ATOMS: atom_id res chain seq x y z
N MET A 1 -5.46 -14.42 32.78
CA MET A 1 -5.64 -14.21 31.30
C MET A 1 -4.40 -13.50 30.85
N SER A 2 -3.63 -14.14 29.99
CA SER A 2 -2.28 -13.72 29.65
C SER A 2 -2.10 -13.46 28.15
N ILE A 3 -3.20 -13.47 27.37
CA ILE A 3 -3.20 -13.09 25.96
C ILE A 3 -3.94 -11.76 25.81
N SER A 4 -3.26 -10.76 25.23
CA SER A 4 -3.84 -9.44 24.98
C SER A 4 -3.37 -8.85 23.67
N ILE A 5 -4.16 -7.92 23.10
CA ILE A 5 -3.83 -7.16 21.90
C ILE A 5 -3.96 -5.66 22.18
N CYS A 6 -3.06 -4.88 21.59
CA CYS A 6 -3.07 -3.43 21.65
C CYS A 6 -2.71 -2.86 20.27
N SER A 7 -3.54 -1.97 19.73
CA SER A 7 -3.22 -1.25 18.49
C SER A 7 -2.44 0.03 18.83
N LEU A 8 -1.22 0.17 18.30
CA LEU A 8 -0.33 1.31 18.52
C LEU A 8 -0.40 2.32 17.35
N GLY A 9 -1.13 1.98 16.31
CA GLY A 9 -1.41 2.81 15.14
C GLY A 9 -2.46 2.13 14.25
N ALA A 10 -2.87 2.80 13.18
CA ALA A 10 -4.02 2.42 12.34
C ALA A 10 -5.30 2.13 13.16
N ALA A 11 -5.47 2.81 14.28
CA ALA A 11 -6.67 2.79 15.08
C ALA A 11 -7.29 4.19 15.04
N GLU A 12 -8.51 4.29 14.52
CA GLU A 12 -9.22 5.55 14.19
C GLU A 12 -8.48 6.42 13.12
N GLU A 13 -7.56 5.82 12.37
CA GLU A 13 -6.83 6.40 11.23
C GLU A 13 -6.33 5.29 10.31
N VAL A 14 -6.00 5.62 9.05
CA VAL A 14 -5.60 4.65 8.02
C VAL A 14 -4.11 4.28 8.10
N THR A 15 -3.23 5.14 8.62
CA THR A 15 -1.77 4.95 8.51
C THR A 15 -1.10 4.55 9.81
N GLY A 16 0.11 4.01 9.70
CA GLY A 16 0.94 3.67 10.84
C GLY A 16 0.60 2.35 11.52
N SER A 17 0.17 1.36 10.74
CA SER A 17 -0.27 0.05 11.21
C SER A 17 0.78 -0.60 12.13
N LYS A 18 0.39 -0.84 13.37
CA LYS A 18 1.17 -1.52 14.42
C LYS A 18 0.22 -2.12 15.44
N HIS A 19 0.25 -3.45 15.56
CA HIS A 19 -0.57 -4.16 16.55
C HIS A 19 0.34 -5.04 17.40
N LEU A 20 0.30 -4.85 18.71
CA LEU A 20 1.08 -5.63 19.67
C LEU A 20 0.24 -6.77 20.24
N LEU A 21 0.68 -8.00 20.01
CA LEU A 21 0.15 -9.19 20.66
C LEU A 21 1.09 -9.57 21.81
N GLU A 22 0.56 -9.60 23.03
CA GLU A 22 1.28 -10.08 24.20
C GLU A 22 0.72 -11.43 24.65
N VAL A 23 1.62 -12.41 24.80
CA VAL A 23 1.30 -13.75 25.33
C VAL A 23 2.25 -14.03 26.49
N ASP A 24 1.75 -13.96 27.70
CA ASP A 24 2.56 -13.94 28.94
C ASP A 24 3.61 -12.82 28.93
N SER A 25 4.88 -13.16 28.73
CA SER A 25 5.98 -12.21 28.63
C SER A 25 6.50 -12.02 27.19
N THR A 26 5.91 -12.75 26.23
CA THR A 26 6.33 -12.70 24.83
C THR A 26 5.55 -11.62 24.07
N ARG A 27 6.24 -10.81 23.31
CA ARG A 27 5.71 -9.66 22.56
C ARG A 27 5.93 -9.83 21.06
N ILE A 28 4.85 -9.98 20.33
CA ILE A 28 4.86 -10.06 18.86
C ILE A 28 4.27 -8.80 18.29
N LEU A 29 5.02 -8.10 17.46
CA LEU A 29 4.50 -6.95 16.73
C LEU A 29 3.97 -7.42 15.37
N ILE A 30 2.78 -6.99 14.99
CA ILE A 30 2.20 -7.21 13.66
C ILE A 30 2.22 -5.85 12.97
N ASP A 31 2.96 -5.78 11.88
CA ASP A 31 3.34 -4.57 11.14
C ASP A 31 4.13 -3.54 11.97
N CYS A 32 4.87 -2.69 11.28
CA CYS A 32 5.62 -1.58 11.85
C CYS A 32 5.63 -0.41 10.86
N GLY A 33 4.44 0.14 10.63
CA GLY A 33 4.18 1.12 9.61
C GLY A 33 4.44 2.56 10.02
N ALA A 34 4.64 3.40 9.01
CA ALA A 34 4.83 4.82 9.19
C ALA A 34 3.50 5.57 9.13
N PHE A 35 3.31 6.54 10.02
CA PHE A 35 2.24 7.52 9.89
C PHE A 35 2.53 8.45 8.73
N GLN A 36 1.51 8.78 7.96
CA GLN A 36 1.56 9.66 6.81
C GLN A 36 0.63 10.88 7.00
N GLY A 37 0.68 11.85 6.08
CA GLY A 37 -0.14 13.07 6.13
C GLY A 37 0.64 14.32 6.52
N LYS A 38 0.06 15.20 7.36
CA LYS A 38 0.70 16.47 7.75
C LYS A 38 2.07 16.23 8.38
N ARG A 39 3.15 16.67 7.69
CA ARG A 39 4.56 16.33 7.97
C ARG A 39 4.92 16.38 9.45
N ALA A 40 4.65 17.50 10.13
CA ALA A 40 5.04 17.67 11.55
C ALA A 40 4.31 16.68 12.47
N LYS A 41 3.01 16.42 12.22
CA LYS A 41 2.22 15.48 13.01
C LYS A 41 2.69 14.04 12.78
N ALA A 42 2.90 13.67 11.51
CA ALA A 42 3.38 12.36 11.14
C ALA A 42 4.80 12.09 11.68
N ASP A 43 5.74 13.06 11.56
CA ASP A 43 7.11 12.93 12.07
C ASP A 43 7.13 12.71 13.58
N ASN A 44 6.33 13.46 14.36
CA ASN A 44 6.25 13.27 15.81
C ASN A 44 5.73 11.87 16.18
N LYS A 45 4.67 11.39 15.52
CA LYS A 45 4.16 10.04 15.75
C LYS A 45 5.17 8.95 15.38
N ASN A 46 5.86 9.13 14.24
CA ASN A 46 6.88 8.18 13.78
C ASN A 46 8.07 8.10 14.74
N ARG A 47 8.48 9.24 15.33
CA ARG A 47 9.57 9.27 16.33
C ARG A 47 9.19 8.60 17.64
N ALA A 48 7.92 8.64 18.04
CA ALA A 48 7.41 7.92 19.20
C ALA A 48 7.42 6.39 19.00
N LEU A 49 7.46 5.92 17.77
CA LEU A 49 7.55 4.51 17.33
C LEU A 49 6.48 3.61 17.97
N LEU A 50 6.72 3.09 19.18
CA LEU A 50 5.83 2.19 19.93
C LEU A 50 5.17 2.90 21.14
N GLY A 51 5.34 4.21 21.27
CA GLY A 51 4.95 4.98 22.48
C GLY A 51 6.04 5.00 23.55
N ASP A 52 5.72 5.58 24.71
CA ASP A 52 6.71 5.83 25.75
C ASP A 52 7.00 4.59 26.62
N ASP A 53 6.07 3.63 26.66
CA ASP A 53 6.09 2.49 27.59
C ASP A 53 6.66 1.19 26.99
N ILE A 54 6.93 1.16 25.68
CA ILE A 54 7.36 -0.06 24.95
C ILE A 54 8.68 0.19 24.27
N GLU A 55 9.72 -0.48 24.74
CA GLU A 55 11.03 -0.43 24.08
C GLU A 55 11.11 -1.42 22.90
N ALA A 56 11.75 -1.00 21.81
CA ALA A 56 11.95 -1.85 20.64
C ALA A 56 12.69 -3.16 20.97
N SER A 57 13.63 -3.12 21.92
CA SER A 57 14.38 -4.28 22.40
C SER A 57 13.52 -5.32 23.14
N SER A 58 12.31 -4.95 23.55
CA SER A 58 11.36 -5.86 24.24
C SER A 58 10.44 -6.63 23.29
N ILE A 59 10.55 -6.38 21.99
CA ILE A 59 9.79 -7.10 20.96
C ILE A 59 10.58 -8.36 20.56
N ASP A 60 9.93 -9.53 20.68
CA ASP A 60 10.58 -10.81 20.38
C ASP A 60 10.57 -11.15 18.88
N ALA A 61 9.47 -10.78 18.18
CA ALA A 61 9.36 -10.97 16.73
C ALA A 61 8.43 -9.94 16.07
N LEU A 62 8.64 -9.72 14.78
CA LEU A 62 7.76 -8.93 13.92
C LEU A 62 7.16 -9.83 12.84
N VAL A 63 5.86 -9.73 12.64
CA VAL A 63 5.12 -10.33 11.51
C VAL A 63 4.72 -9.20 10.57
N LEU A 64 5.19 -9.22 9.33
CA LEU A 64 4.88 -8.19 8.35
C LEU A 64 3.86 -8.73 7.35
N THR A 65 2.68 -8.12 7.30
CA THR A 65 1.56 -8.55 6.46
C THR A 65 1.79 -8.23 4.98
N HIS A 66 2.29 -7.05 4.68
CA HIS A 66 2.61 -6.62 3.32
C HIS A 66 3.55 -5.40 3.32
N ALA A 67 3.94 -4.95 2.14
CA ALA A 67 5.03 -4.00 1.99
C ALA A 67 4.62 -2.53 1.84
N HIS A 68 3.35 -2.14 2.01
CA HIS A 68 3.01 -0.71 1.98
C HIS A 68 3.74 0.06 3.09
N TYR A 69 4.05 1.33 2.84
CA TYR A 69 4.86 2.15 3.74
C TYR A 69 4.23 2.34 5.13
N ASP A 70 2.92 2.38 5.19
CA ASP A 70 2.14 2.44 6.44
C ASP A 70 2.03 1.09 7.17
N HIS A 71 2.67 0.02 6.64
CA HIS A 71 2.85 -1.29 7.28
C HIS A 71 4.32 -1.65 7.53
N CYS A 72 5.26 -1.22 6.67
CA CYS A 72 6.68 -1.57 6.80
C CYS A 72 7.61 -0.38 7.07
N GLY A 73 7.13 0.86 6.90
CA GLY A 73 7.98 2.05 6.80
C GLY A 73 8.83 2.38 8.01
N LEU A 74 8.53 1.87 9.20
CA LEU A 74 9.34 2.06 10.41
C LEU A 74 10.15 0.83 10.84
N VAL A 75 10.16 -0.24 10.05
CA VAL A 75 10.96 -1.45 10.36
C VAL A 75 12.45 -1.12 10.53
N PRO A 76 13.10 -0.30 9.64
CA PRO A 76 14.50 0.07 9.88
C PRO A 76 14.69 0.92 11.14
N TYR A 77 13.70 1.75 11.48
CA TYR A 77 13.76 2.56 12.70
C TYR A 77 13.59 1.69 13.96
N LEU A 78 12.75 0.66 13.90
CA LEU A 78 12.61 -0.34 14.97
C LEU A 78 13.93 -1.07 15.20
N ALA A 79 14.62 -1.54 14.14
CA ALA A 79 15.95 -2.15 14.24
C ALA A 79 17.01 -1.19 14.80
N LYS A 80 17.01 0.08 14.37
CA LYS A 80 17.87 1.14 14.93
C LYS A 80 17.64 1.38 16.40
N LYS A 81 16.40 1.22 16.88
CA LYS A 81 16.01 1.39 18.30
C LYS A 81 16.26 0.17 19.17
N GLY A 82 16.85 -0.89 18.63
CA GLY A 82 17.33 -2.04 19.40
C GLY A 82 16.53 -3.33 19.24
N PHE A 83 15.58 -3.39 18.30
CA PHE A 83 14.94 -4.66 17.94
C PHE A 83 15.97 -5.61 17.33
N THR A 84 16.03 -6.84 17.83
CA THR A 84 16.96 -7.89 17.38
C THR A 84 16.26 -9.20 17.02
N GLY A 85 14.93 -9.24 17.08
CA GLY A 85 14.13 -10.42 16.74
C GLY A 85 14.08 -10.66 15.23
N ASN A 86 13.45 -11.75 14.83
CA ASN A 86 13.19 -12.05 13.43
C ASN A 86 11.99 -11.28 12.88
N ILE A 87 12.04 -10.96 11.58
CA ILE A 87 10.94 -10.35 10.82
C ILE A 87 10.40 -11.41 9.85
N TYR A 88 9.20 -11.88 10.09
CA TYR A 88 8.56 -12.91 9.28
C TYR A 88 7.67 -12.27 8.21
N ALA A 89 7.91 -12.60 6.94
CA ALA A 89 7.18 -12.08 5.79
C ALA A 89 7.19 -13.09 4.64
N THR A 90 6.37 -12.90 3.62
CA THR A 90 6.53 -13.61 2.34
C THR A 90 7.77 -13.12 1.60
N SER A 91 8.27 -13.89 0.64
CA SER A 91 9.44 -13.50 -0.18
C SER A 91 9.18 -12.20 -0.94
N ALA A 92 8.00 -12.08 -1.56
CA ALA A 92 7.63 -10.90 -2.32
C ALA A 92 7.47 -9.65 -1.42
N THR A 93 6.84 -9.81 -0.24
CA THR A 93 6.74 -8.73 0.76
C THR A 93 8.12 -8.27 1.21
N ARG A 94 9.05 -9.19 1.48
CA ARG A 94 10.44 -8.84 1.85
C ARG A 94 11.11 -7.98 0.77
N ASP A 95 11.02 -8.37 -0.49
CA ASP A 95 11.71 -7.70 -1.58
C ASP A 95 11.09 -6.32 -1.89
N LEU A 96 9.76 -6.22 -1.84
CA LEU A 96 9.06 -4.93 -1.96
C LEU A 96 9.33 -4.02 -0.75
N ALA A 97 9.35 -4.56 0.47
CA ALA A 97 9.67 -3.78 1.68
C ALA A 97 11.09 -3.23 1.62
N ASN A 98 12.07 -4.01 1.15
CA ASN A 98 13.42 -3.52 0.91
C ASN A 98 13.44 -2.32 -0.04
N LEU A 99 12.73 -2.41 -1.17
CA LEU A 99 12.63 -1.33 -2.13
C LEU A 99 12.03 -0.07 -1.50
N ILE A 100 10.90 -0.21 -0.79
CA ILE A 100 10.17 0.91 -0.18
C ILE A 100 10.96 1.57 0.95
N MET A 101 11.58 0.77 1.82
CA MET A 101 12.38 1.29 2.93
C MET A 101 13.66 1.98 2.45
N SER A 102 14.32 1.45 1.41
CA SER A 102 15.50 2.08 0.81
C SER A 102 15.14 3.40 0.13
N ASP A 103 14.05 3.45 -0.63
CA ASP A 103 13.58 4.71 -1.25
C ASP A 103 13.24 5.75 -0.18
N SER A 104 12.58 5.34 0.90
CA SER A 104 12.28 6.22 2.03
C SER A 104 13.54 6.75 2.73
N ALA A 105 14.58 5.92 2.93
CA ALA A 105 15.87 6.38 3.48
C ALA A 105 16.49 7.47 2.61
N HIS A 106 16.53 7.26 1.29
CA HIS A 106 17.03 8.25 0.32
C HIS A 106 16.20 9.54 0.32
N ILE A 107 14.86 9.46 0.39
CA ILE A 107 14.00 10.64 0.48
C ILE A 107 14.27 11.42 1.75
N GLN A 108 14.36 10.75 2.91
CA GLN A 108 14.65 11.40 4.19
C GLN A 108 16.01 12.08 4.19
N ALA A 109 17.05 11.46 3.61
CA ALA A 109 18.39 12.05 3.49
C ALA A 109 18.35 13.33 2.63
N ARG A 110 17.70 13.30 1.46
CA ARG A 110 17.53 14.47 0.59
C ARG A 110 16.74 15.59 1.25
N ASP A 111 15.73 15.25 2.01
CA ASP A 111 14.93 16.20 2.79
C ASP A 111 15.78 16.88 3.87
N ALA A 112 16.62 16.12 4.58
CA ALA A 112 17.55 16.66 5.57
C ALA A 112 18.51 17.67 4.95
N ASP A 113 19.11 17.32 3.81
CA ASP A 113 20.00 18.21 3.07
C ASP A 113 19.30 19.51 2.61
N TYR A 114 18.08 19.35 2.08
CA TYR A 114 17.30 20.51 1.64
C TYR A 114 16.95 21.44 2.79
N LEU A 115 16.43 20.89 3.90
CA LEU A 115 16.03 21.66 5.07
C LEU A 115 17.24 22.33 5.76
N SER A 116 18.37 21.62 5.83
CA SER A 116 19.63 22.19 6.36
C SER A 116 20.05 23.42 5.57
N ARG A 117 20.08 23.33 4.22
CA ARG A 117 20.41 24.46 3.34
C ARG A 117 19.41 25.63 3.49
N GLN A 118 18.13 25.36 3.75
CA GLN A 118 17.14 26.40 3.98
C GLN A 118 17.33 27.09 5.33
N ALA A 119 17.64 26.33 6.38
CA ALA A 119 17.95 26.85 7.71
C ALA A 119 19.22 27.72 7.69
N GLU A 120 20.29 27.29 7.00
CA GLU A 120 21.50 28.08 6.80
C GLU A 120 21.20 29.43 6.15
N LYS A 121 20.36 29.48 5.09
CA LYS A 121 19.96 30.73 4.43
C LYS A 121 19.16 31.66 5.33
N ARG A 122 18.45 31.11 6.34
CA ARG A 122 17.64 31.86 7.30
C ARG A 122 18.38 32.15 8.59
N HIS A 123 19.62 31.70 8.73
CA HIS A 123 20.40 31.73 9.98
C HIS A 123 19.67 31.06 11.17
N GLU A 124 18.91 29.98 10.90
CA GLU A 124 18.18 29.22 11.88
C GLU A 124 18.96 27.94 12.26
N LYS A 125 18.74 27.44 13.49
CA LYS A 125 19.27 26.13 13.88
C LYS A 125 18.51 25.02 13.18
N PHE A 126 19.22 24.01 12.71
CA PHE A 126 18.65 22.84 12.07
C PHE A 126 18.92 21.61 12.94
N ASP A 127 17.85 21.03 13.49
CA ASP A 127 17.92 19.85 14.37
C ASP A 127 17.21 18.61 13.85
N TRP A 128 16.47 18.73 12.72
CA TRP A 128 15.76 17.58 12.17
C TRP A 128 16.71 16.56 11.55
N LYS A 129 16.55 15.28 11.89
CA LYS A 129 17.36 14.16 11.40
C LYS A 129 16.45 13.10 10.81
N PRO A 130 16.89 12.38 9.75
CA PRO A 130 16.24 11.19 9.26
C PRO A 130 15.99 10.19 10.39
N LEU A 131 14.86 9.49 10.33
CA LEU A 131 14.54 8.42 11.28
C LEU A 131 15.56 7.29 11.16
N TYR A 132 15.91 6.92 9.92
CA TYR A 132 16.87 5.88 9.60
C TYR A 132 17.57 6.19 8.28
N ASP A 133 18.64 5.47 8.00
CA ASP A 133 19.45 5.55 6.79
C ASP A 133 19.58 4.16 6.13
N ASP A 134 20.37 4.07 5.04
CA ASP A 134 20.58 2.83 4.29
C ASP A 134 21.20 1.72 5.14
N PHE A 135 22.06 2.04 6.11
CA PHE A 135 22.66 1.04 7.01
C PHE A 135 21.60 0.44 7.94
N ASP A 136 20.67 1.26 8.41
CA ASP A 136 19.54 0.79 9.24
C ASP A 136 18.60 -0.12 8.42
N VAL A 137 18.41 0.16 7.11
CA VAL A 137 17.66 -0.71 6.19
C VAL A 137 18.38 -2.06 6.03
N ILE A 138 19.70 -2.06 5.76
CA ILE A 138 20.49 -3.29 5.64
C ILE A 138 20.38 -4.12 6.92
N ARG A 139 20.54 -3.49 8.10
CA ARG A 139 20.39 -4.17 9.40
C ARG A 139 19.01 -4.82 9.55
N ALA A 140 17.95 -4.13 9.18
CA ALA A 140 16.60 -4.69 9.22
C ALA A 140 16.46 -5.87 8.25
N MET A 141 17.03 -5.75 7.03
CA MET A 141 16.96 -6.83 6.04
C MET A 141 17.67 -8.11 6.47
N ASP A 142 18.72 -8.03 7.28
CA ASP A 142 19.42 -9.19 7.86
C ASP A 142 18.54 -9.99 8.86
N GLN A 143 17.46 -9.37 9.38
CA GLN A 143 16.53 -10.01 10.33
C GLN A 143 15.35 -10.70 9.65
N PHE A 144 15.18 -10.56 8.31
CA PHE A 144 14.06 -11.17 7.60
C PHE A 144 14.18 -12.69 7.48
N VAL A 145 13.09 -13.36 7.81
CA VAL A 145 12.86 -14.80 7.59
C VAL A 145 11.66 -14.94 6.67
N THR A 146 11.87 -15.46 5.47
CA THR A 146 10.79 -15.64 4.50
C THR A 146 9.99 -16.89 4.79
N VAL A 147 8.66 -16.77 4.75
CA VAL A 147 7.69 -17.84 5.01
C VAL A 147 6.78 -17.99 3.80
N SER A 148 6.59 -19.23 3.36
CA SER A 148 5.66 -19.55 2.27
C SER A 148 4.22 -19.55 2.81
N TYR A 149 3.25 -19.26 1.94
CA TYR A 149 1.84 -19.42 2.24
C TYR A 149 1.51 -20.87 2.69
N HIS A 150 0.50 -21.05 3.52
CA HIS A 150 -0.02 -22.32 4.03
C HIS A 150 0.99 -23.14 4.83
N ARG A 151 1.99 -22.48 5.39
CA ARG A 151 3.05 -23.14 6.15
C ARG A 151 3.12 -22.59 7.57
N PRO A 152 2.46 -23.22 8.55
CA PRO A 152 2.57 -22.80 9.94
C PRO A 152 4.03 -22.88 10.40
N ILE A 153 4.53 -21.80 11.01
CA ILE A 153 5.86 -21.71 11.58
C ILE A 153 5.79 -21.20 13.02
N SER A 154 6.59 -21.81 13.90
CA SER A 154 6.75 -21.30 15.27
C SER A 154 7.66 -20.08 15.25
N ILE A 155 7.15 -18.94 15.74
CA ILE A 155 7.89 -17.67 15.78
C ILE A 155 8.36 -17.29 17.18
N ALA A 156 7.74 -17.90 18.22
CA ALA A 156 8.14 -17.82 19.61
C ALA A 156 7.54 -19.03 20.36
N ASP A 157 7.89 -19.20 21.63
CA ASP A 157 7.34 -20.27 22.47
C ASP A 157 5.81 -20.11 22.60
N GLY A 158 5.08 -21.16 22.25
CA GLY A 158 3.62 -21.18 22.25
C GLY A 158 2.96 -20.32 21.14
N ILE A 159 3.71 -19.72 20.21
CA ILE A 159 3.17 -18.85 19.17
C ILE A 159 3.57 -19.35 17.77
N GLN A 160 2.55 -19.60 16.95
CA GLN A 160 2.72 -19.96 15.53
C GLN A 160 2.02 -18.97 14.64
N VAL A 161 2.60 -18.68 13.47
CA VAL A 161 1.99 -17.89 12.41
C VAL A 161 1.84 -18.74 11.14
N GLU A 162 0.75 -18.55 10.44
CA GLU A 162 0.50 -19.07 9.11
C GLU A 162 0.01 -17.95 8.21
N PHE A 163 0.57 -17.86 7.00
CA PHE A 163 0.22 -16.85 6.01
C PHE A 163 -0.76 -17.42 4.98
N LEU A 164 -1.84 -16.66 4.72
CA LEU A 164 -2.80 -16.90 3.64
C LEU A 164 -2.80 -15.69 2.73
N ASP A 165 -3.12 -15.85 1.45
CA ASP A 165 -3.10 -14.74 0.50
C ASP A 165 -4.19 -13.71 0.82
N ALA A 166 -3.82 -12.45 0.97
CA ALA A 166 -4.74 -11.35 1.27
C ALA A 166 -5.32 -10.68 0.01
N GLY A 167 -4.78 -10.98 -1.18
CA GLY A 167 -5.24 -10.44 -2.45
C GLY A 167 -5.15 -8.92 -2.57
N HIS A 168 -4.30 -8.28 -1.76
CA HIS A 168 -4.19 -6.83 -1.66
C HIS A 168 -3.11 -6.27 -2.59
N ILE A 169 -1.85 -6.64 -2.35
CA ILE A 169 -0.70 -6.38 -3.23
C ILE A 169 0.15 -7.64 -3.35
N LEU A 170 1.14 -7.63 -4.25
CA LEU A 170 2.06 -8.74 -4.43
C LEU A 170 2.68 -9.17 -3.10
N GLY A 171 2.49 -10.43 -2.71
CA GLY A 171 3.03 -10.99 -1.48
C GLY A 171 2.24 -10.67 -0.21
N SER A 172 1.15 -9.92 -0.29
CA SER A 172 0.30 -9.59 0.87
C SER A 172 -0.28 -10.84 1.53
N THR A 173 -0.47 -10.79 2.84
CA THR A 173 -0.92 -11.96 3.61
C THR A 173 -1.87 -11.57 4.72
N PHE A 174 -2.86 -12.43 4.94
CA PHE A 174 -3.50 -12.58 6.23
C PHE A 174 -2.55 -13.33 7.16
N ALA A 175 -2.41 -12.88 8.39
CA ALA A 175 -1.65 -13.59 9.40
C ALA A 175 -2.62 -14.32 10.37
N ARG A 176 -2.68 -15.66 10.28
CA ARG A 176 -3.37 -16.49 11.26
C ARG A 176 -2.39 -16.87 12.36
N ILE A 177 -2.58 -16.33 13.56
CA ILE A 177 -1.69 -16.54 14.71
C ILE A 177 -2.38 -17.42 15.71
N THR A 178 -1.77 -18.58 16.00
CA THR A 178 -2.16 -19.45 17.12
C THR A 178 -1.29 -19.12 18.31
N ALA A 179 -1.89 -18.62 19.38
CA ALA A 179 -1.23 -18.25 20.61
C ALA A 179 -1.68 -19.16 21.76
N LYS A 180 -0.72 -19.75 22.48
CA LYS A 180 -0.96 -20.59 23.66
C LYS A 180 -0.17 -20.04 24.83
N ASP A 181 -0.86 -19.68 25.92
CA ASP A 181 -0.23 -19.22 27.14
C ASP A 181 0.28 -20.37 28.02
N LYS A 182 1.06 -20.05 29.05
CA LYS A 182 1.60 -21.04 30.02
C LYS A 182 0.53 -21.71 30.84
N ALA A 183 -0.66 -21.14 30.97
CA ALA A 183 -1.81 -21.74 31.65
C ALA A 183 -2.54 -22.77 30.74
N GLY A 184 -2.17 -22.85 29.45
CA GLY A 184 -2.77 -23.74 28.46
C GLY A 184 -3.97 -23.16 27.72
N ASN A 185 -4.30 -21.89 27.91
CA ASN A 185 -5.32 -21.23 27.12
C ASN A 185 -4.82 -21.03 25.69
N VAL A 186 -5.69 -21.26 24.72
CA VAL A 186 -5.39 -21.10 23.28
C VAL A 186 -6.32 -20.08 22.68
N ALA A 187 -5.78 -19.15 21.91
CA ALA A 187 -6.52 -18.21 21.09
C ALA A 187 -5.99 -18.25 19.65
N ILE A 188 -6.88 -18.24 18.67
CA ILE A 188 -6.51 -18.13 17.25
C ILE A 188 -6.97 -16.77 16.75
N LEU A 189 -6.00 -15.93 16.40
CA LEU A 189 -6.22 -14.58 15.91
C LEU A 189 -6.00 -14.50 14.41
N GLY A 190 -6.89 -13.80 13.72
CA GLY A 190 -6.72 -13.43 12.33
C GLY A 190 -6.42 -11.93 12.22
N PHE A 191 -5.31 -11.60 11.58
CA PHE A 191 -4.99 -10.24 11.18
C PHE A 191 -5.16 -10.16 9.66
N SER A 192 -6.10 -9.32 9.21
CA SER A 192 -6.32 -9.16 7.78
C SER A 192 -5.17 -8.41 7.08
N GLY A 193 -4.32 -7.70 7.85
CA GLY A 193 -3.56 -6.63 7.22
C GLY A 193 -4.54 -5.76 6.44
N ASP A 194 -4.26 -5.50 5.18
CA ASP A 194 -5.18 -4.87 4.24
C ASP A 194 -5.91 -5.95 3.43
N LEU A 195 -7.23 -5.93 3.46
CA LEU A 195 -8.06 -6.88 2.72
C LEU A 195 -8.16 -6.47 1.26
N GLY A 196 -7.74 -7.35 0.37
CA GLY A 196 -7.81 -7.16 -1.07
C GLY A 196 -9.18 -7.39 -1.67
N ARG A 197 -9.30 -7.16 -2.97
CA ARG A 197 -10.52 -7.32 -3.77
C ARG A 197 -10.48 -8.59 -4.60
N LYS A 198 -11.64 -9.20 -4.85
CA LYS A 198 -11.76 -10.32 -5.80
C LYS A 198 -11.70 -9.83 -7.25
N GLY A 199 -11.14 -10.67 -8.11
CA GLY A 199 -11.09 -10.43 -9.56
C GLY A 199 -10.15 -9.30 -9.97
N LYS A 200 -9.17 -8.94 -9.14
CA LYS A 200 -8.08 -8.06 -9.55
C LYS A 200 -7.13 -8.78 -10.51
N PRO A 201 -6.60 -8.11 -11.52
CA PRO A 201 -5.60 -8.71 -12.38
C PRO A 201 -4.29 -8.95 -11.63
N ILE A 202 -3.49 -9.89 -12.09
CA ILE A 202 -2.13 -10.25 -11.66
C ILE A 202 -2.11 -11.10 -10.39
N ILE A 203 -2.73 -10.66 -9.31
CA ILE A 203 -2.63 -11.31 -7.99
C ILE A 203 -3.85 -12.18 -7.69
N LYS A 204 -3.69 -13.14 -6.79
CA LYS A 204 -4.76 -14.03 -6.36
C LYS A 204 -5.86 -13.29 -5.61
N ASP A 205 -7.05 -13.87 -5.63
CA ASP A 205 -8.15 -13.43 -4.78
C ASP A 205 -7.83 -13.64 -3.29
N PRO A 206 -8.41 -12.82 -2.39
CA PRO A 206 -8.29 -13.03 -0.95
C PRO A 206 -8.78 -14.42 -0.53
N GLU A 207 -7.93 -15.15 0.18
CA GLU A 207 -8.29 -16.46 0.73
C GLU A 207 -9.19 -16.34 1.97
N CYS A 208 -9.74 -17.46 2.40
CA CYS A 208 -10.55 -17.51 3.60
C CYS A 208 -9.69 -17.61 4.87
N LEU A 209 -9.88 -16.70 5.79
CA LEU A 209 -9.25 -16.74 7.11
C LEU A 209 -10.17 -17.46 8.12
N ASP A 210 -10.44 -18.74 7.87
CA ASP A 210 -11.34 -19.56 8.67
C ASP A 210 -10.75 -19.97 10.05
N LYS A 211 -11.61 -20.54 10.91
CA LYS A 211 -11.23 -21.13 12.22
C LYS A 211 -10.49 -20.18 13.17
N ILE A 212 -10.84 -18.91 13.15
CA ILE A 212 -10.32 -17.90 14.08
C ILE A 212 -11.30 -17.61 15.21
N ASP A 213 -10.76 -17.23 16.37
CA ASP A 213 -11.55 -16.79 17.55
C ASP A 213 -11.68 -15.26 17.61
N PHE A 214 -10.70 -14.53 17.07
CA PHE A 214 -10.61 -13.06 17.05
C PHE A 214 -10.15 -12.59 15.69
N LEU A 215 -10.75 -11.52 15.18
CA LEU A 215 -10.41 -10.92 13.89
C LEU A 215 -10.01 -9.46 14.07
N ILE A 216 -8.87 -9.07 13.53
CA ILE A 216 -8.43 -7.68 13.38
C ILE A 216 -8.61 -7.34 11.90
N LEU A 217 -9.55 -6.45 11.59
CA LEU A 217 -10.11 -6.27 10.26
C LEU A 217 -9.87 -4.87 9.72
N ASP A 218 -9.30 -4.79 8.51
CA ASP A 218 -9.24 -3.59 7.67
C ASP A 218 -10.63 -3.00 7.42
N SER A 219 -10.75 -1.68 7.59
CA SER A 219 -12.01 -0.96 7.43
C SER A 219 -11.87 0.31 6.59
N THR A 220 -10.84 0.37 5.72
CA THR A 220 -10.49 1.55 4.92
C THR A 220 -11.68 2.10 4.15
N TYR A 221 -12.45 1.23 3.50
CA TYR A 221 -13.63 1.61 2.70
C TYR A 221 -14.95 1.14 3.30
N GLY A 222 -15.07 1.20 4.62
CA GLY A 222 -16.29 0.83 5.33
C GLY A 222 -17.55 1.63 4.95
N ASN A 223 -17.39 2.79 4.33
CA ASN A 223 -18.48 3.69 3.94
C ASN A 223 -18.62 3.91 2.43
N ARG A 224 -17.94 3.11 1.59
CA ARG A 224 -17.92 3.29 0.12
C ARG A 224 -18.14 1.98 -0.60
N LEU A 225 -18.48 2.10 -1.89
CA LEU A 225 -18.52 1.02 -2.88
C LEU A 225 -17.59 1.37 -4.04
N HIS A 226 -17.02 0.36 -4.66
CA HIS A 226 -16.18 0.49 -5.84
C HIS A 226 -16.91 0.08 -7.11
N GLU A 227 -16.46 0.62 -8.25
CA GLU A 227 -16.84 0.13 -9.57
C GLU A 227 -16.27 -1.28 -9.83
N SER A 228 -16.88 -2.02 -10.76
CA SER A 228 -16.36 -3.33 -11.14
C SER A 228 -15.06 -3.22 -11.95
N THR A 229 -14.17 -4.21 -11.82
CA THR A 229 -12.90 -4.27 -12.60
C THR A 229 -13.15 -4.29 -14.11
N MET A 230 -14.24 -4.93 -14.57
CA MET A 230 -14.60 -4.97 -16.00
C MET A 230 -15.00 -3.60 -16.54
N ASP A 231 -15.70 -2.80 -15.76
CA ASP A 231 -16.07 -1.43 -16.15
C ASP A 231 -14.84 -0.53 -16.18
N ALA A 232 -13.91 -0.71 -15.25
CA ALA A 232 -12.64 0.00 -15.24
C ALA A 232 -11.80 -0.23 -16.50
N LEU A 233 -11.72 -1.48 -16.98
CA LEU A 233 -10.97 -1.79 -18.21
C LEU A 233 -11.58 -1.13 -19.45
N ARG A 234 -12.93 -1.10 -19.55
CA ARG A 234 -13.63 -0.38 -20.62
C ARG A 234 -13.41 1.14 -20.52
N HIS A 235 -13.48 1.67 -19.32
CA HIS A 235 -13.25 3.09 -19.10
C HIS A 235 -11.82 3.50 -19.47
N LEU A 236 -10.82 2.69 -19.09
CA LEU A 236 -9.43 2.91 -19.49
C LEU A 236 -9.27 2.89 -21.01
N GLU A 237 -9.88 1.93 -21.70
CA GLU A 237 -9.91 1.85 -23.17
C GLU A 237 -10.46 3.15 -23.79
N ASP A 238 -11.63 3.60 -23.31
CA ASP A 238 -12.30 4.80 -23.81
C ASP A 238 -11.45 6.06 -23.61
N VAL A 239 -10.81 6.20 -22.45
CA VAL A 239 -9.94 7.34 -22.12
C VAL A 239 -8.70 7.36 -23.01
N VAL A 240 -8.06 6.20 -23.23
CA VAL A 240 -6.89 6.08 -24.11
C VAL A 240 -7.27 6.46 -25.54
N ASN A 241 -8.35 5.88 -26.07
CA ASN A 241 -8.79 6.13 -27.45
C ASN A 241 -9.16 7.60 -27.69
N ARG A 242 -9.97 8.20 -26.82
CA ARG A 242 -10.37 9.62 -26.93
C ARG A 242 -9.16 10.56 -26.84
N THR A 243 -8.18 10.23 -25.99
CA THR A 243 -6.97 11.05 -25.84
C THR A 243 -6.07 10.93 -27.06
N ALA A 244 -5.92 9.72 -27.61
CA ALA A 244 -5.15 9.48 -28.84
C ALA A 244 -5.76 10.16 -30.07
N GLU A 245 -7.09 10.15 -30.22
CA GLU A 245 -7.81 10.87 -31.31
C GLU A 245 -7.54 12.38 -31.25
N ARG A 246 -7.45 12.97 -30.06
CA ARG A 246 -7.05 14.38 -29.88
C ARG A 246 -5.55 14.61 -30.07
N ARG A 247 -4.76 13.56 -30.30
CA ARG A 247 -3.28 13.58 -30.35
C ARG A 247 -2.66 14.13 -29.07
N GLY A 248 -3.35 13.96 -27.96
CA GLY A 248 -2.94 14.40 -26.63
C GLY A 248 -2.04 13.40 -25.91
N LYS A 249 -1.51 13.84 -24.77
CA LYS A 249 -0.83 12.97 -23.79
C LYS A 249 -1.85 12.49 -22.77
N LEU A 250 -1.83 11.20 -22.45
CA LEU A 250 -2.51 10.64 -21.29
C LEU A 250 -1.50 10.58 -20.14
N ILE A 251 -1.72 11.40 -19.11
CA ILE A 251 -0.86 11.50 -17.93
C ILE A 251 -1.57 10.79 -16.77
N ILE A 252 -0.97 9.75 -16.23
CA ILE A 252 -1.56 8.91 -15.17
C ILE A 252 -0.70 9.00 -13.91
N PRO A 253 -1.10 9.77 -12.89
CA PRO A 253 -0.52 9.71 -11.57
C PRO A 253 -0.76 8.32 -10.95
N ALA A 254 0.27 7.60 -10.60
CA ALA A 254 0.13 6.25 -10.02
C ALA A 254 1.18 5.99 -8.95
N PHE A 255 0.81 5.24 -7.91
CA PHE A 255 1.79 4.71 -6.98
C PHE A 255 2.74 3.76 -7.70
N ALA A 256 4.01 3.80 -7.30
CA ALA A 256 5.06 3.05 -7.96
C ALA A 256 4.94 1.54 -7.79
N VAL A 257 4.34 1.10 -6.68
CA VAL A 257 4.09 -0.30 -6.35
C VAL A 257 2.61 -0.59 -6.51
N GLU A 258 2.28 -1.70 -7.09
CA GLU A 258 0.96 -2.27 -7.40
C GLU A 258 0.23 -1.51 -8.51
N ARG A 259 -0.15 -0.25 -8.29
CA ARG A 259 -0.97 0.52 -9.24
C ARG A 259 -0.34 0.66 -10.62
N THR A 260 0.96 0.94 -10.66
CA THR A 260 1.69 1.03 -11.93
C THR A 260 1.70 -0.31 -12.67
N GLN A 261 1.92 -1.43 -11.95
CA GLN A 261 1.95 -2.77 -12.55
C GLN A 261 0.58 -3.20 -13.05
N GLU A 262 -0.49 -2.90 -12.29
CA GLU A 262 -1.87 -3.15 -12.71
C GLU A 262 -2.23 -2.38 -13.99
N LEU A 263 -1.85 -1.09 -14.07
CA LEU A 263 -2.04 -0.28 -15.30
C LEU A 263 -1.25 -0.83 -16.48
N ILE A 264 0.02 -1.22 -16.27
CA ILE A 264 0.84 -1.85 -17.32
C ILE A 264 0.15 -3.10 -17.84
N PHE A 265 -0.33 -3.95 -16.97
CA PHE A 265 -1.03 -5.19 -17.33
C PHE A 265 -2.32 -4.91 -18.10
N CYS A 266 -3.17 -4.01 -17.61
CA CYS A 266 -4.40 -3.63 -18.30
C CYS A 266 -4.13 -3.04 -19.70
N LEU A 267 -3.14 -2.16 -19.81
CA LEU A 267 -2.73 -1.57 -21.10
C LEU A 267 -2.15 -2.63 -22.05
N HIS A 268 -1.40 -3.61 -21.51
CA HIS A 268 -0.91 -4.75 -22.28
C HIS A 268 -2.07 -5.57 -22.86
N LEU A 269 -3.05 -5.94 -22.03
CA LEU A 269 -4.24 -6.67 -22.48
C LEU A 269 -5.00 -5.93 -23.59
N LEU A 270 -5.23 -4.63 -23.41
CA LEU A 270 -5.92 -3.80 -24.38
C LEU A 270 -5.14 -3.67 -25.69
N HIS A 271 -3.81 -3.52 -25.61
CA HIS A 271 -2.91 -3.46 -26.76
C HIS A 271 -2.88 -4.78 -27.54
N ASP A 272 -2.71 -5.93 -26.87
CA ASP A 272 -2.70 -7.27 -27.47
C ASP A 272 -4.02 -7.61 -28.17
N GLN A 273 -5.14 -7.12 -27.63
CA GLN A 273 -6.47 -7.29 -28.21
C GLN A 273 -6.76 -6.29 -29.35
N GLY A 274 -5.86 -5.36 -29.64
CA GLY A 274 -6.05 -4.30 -30.64
C GLY A 274 -7.16 -3.30 -30.27
N ARG A 275 -7.50 -3.17 -29.00
CA ARG A 275 -8.56 -2.28 -28.49
C ARG A 275 -8.08 -0.85 -28.28
N ILE A 276 -6.78 -0.64 -28.14
CA ILE A 276 -6.14 0.67 -28.08
C ILE A 276 -5.12 0.81 -29.23
N PRO A 277 -4.83 2.04 -29.69
CA PRO A 277 -3.86 2.26 -30.75
C PRO A 277 -2.43 1.93 -30.29
N ASP A 278 -1.56 1.57 -31.24
CA ASP A 278 -0.13 1.33 -30.99
C ASP A 278 0.59 2.67 -30.78
N ILE A 279 0.53 3.16 -29.55
CA ILE A 279 1.17 4.40 -29.09
C ILE A 279 2.16 4.13 -27.97
N PRO A 280 3.24 4.93 -27.84
CA PRO A 280 4.23 4.73 -26.77
C PRO A 280 3.62 4.86 -25.38
N ILE A 281 3.90 3.90 -24.51
CA ILE A 281 3.55 3.89 -23.08
C ILE A 281 4.84 4.03 -22.30
N TRP A 282 4.93 5.06 -21.48
CA TRP A 282 6.11 5.35 -20.67
C TRP A 282 5.82 5.27 -19.18
N VAL A 283 6.62 4.47 -18.48
CA VAL A 283 6.66 4.48 -17.03
C VAL A 283 7.83 5.36 -16.59
N ASP A 284 7.50 6.54 -16.09
CA ASP A 284 8.50 7.53 -15.66
C ASP A 284 8.62 7.56 -14.12
N SER A 285 9.13 6.45 -13.58
CA SER A 285 9.44 6.27 -12.16
C SER A 285 10.51 5.18 -11.99
N PRO A 286 11.72 5.52 -11.49
CA PRO A 286 12.74 4.51 -11.18
C PRO A 286 12.26 3.45 -10.17
N MET A 287 11.49 3.88 -9.15
CA MET A 287 10.91 2.97 -8.18
C MET A 287 9.93 1.99 -8.84
N ALA A 288 9.07 2.47 -9.75
CA ALA A 288 8.14 1.61 -10.47
C ALA A 288 8.85 0.60 -11.39
N LEU A 289 9.96 0.98 -12.01
CA LEU A 289 10.81 0.06 -12.78
C LEU A 289 11.32 -1.09 -11.87
N ASN A 290 11.87 -0.75 -10.71
CA ASN A 290 12.38 -1.74 -9.76
C ASN A 290 11.25 -2.63 -9.21
N ALA A 291 10.10 -2.04 -8.85
CA ALA A 291 8.92 -2.79 -8.42
C ALA A 291 8.45 -3.77 -9.51
N THR A 292 8.39 -3.34 -10.78
CA THR A 292 8.01 -4.21 -11.90
C THR A 292 8.98 -5.38 -12.07
N SER A 293 10.28 -5.16 -11.80
CA SER A 293 11.27 -6.24 -11.81
C SER A 293 11.03 -7.25 -10.66
N ILE A 294 10.61 -6.76 -9.49
CA ILE A 294 10.23 -7.63 -8.36
C ILE A 294 8.98 -8.44 -8.71
N PHE A 295 7.96 -7.83 -9.30
CA PHE A 295 6.78 -8.56 -9.78
C PHE A 295 7.19 -9.72 -10.72
N ALA A 296 8.08 -9.49 -11.65
CA ALA A 296 8.51 -10.51 -12.62
C ALA A 296 9.23 -11.72 -12.00
N ILE A 297 9.78 -11.61 -10.80
CA ILE A 297 10.49 -12.72 -10.12
C ILE A 297 9.66 -13.44 -9.05
N HIS A 298 8.40 -13.00 -8.82
CA HIS A 298 7.49 -13.62 -7.85
C HIS A 298 6.19 -14.15 -8.49
N PRO A 299 6.28 -15.05 -9.49
CA PRO A 299 5.10 -15.62 -10.15
C PRO A 299 4.24 -16.48 -9.23
N GLU A 300 4.77 -16.90 -8.06
CA GLU A 300 4.01 -17.65 -7.04
C GLU A 300 2.84 -16.85 -6.44
N CYS A 301 2.88 -15.52 -6.56
CA CYS A 301 1.82 -14.64 -6.10
C CYS A 301 0.74 -14.38 -7.17
N TYR A 302 0.96 -14.82 -8.42
CA TYR A 302 0.04 -14.53 -9.51
C TYR A 302 -1.24 -15.37 -9.41
N ASP A 303 -2.34 -14.79 -9.91
CA ASP A 303 -3.52 -15.54 -10.24
C ASP A 303 -3.23 -16.58 -11.34
N LYS A 304 -4.15 -17.51 -11.53
CA LYS A 304 -3.96 -18.58 -12.49
C LYS A 304 -3.79 -18.06 -13.92
N GLU A 305 -4.57 -17.05 -14.31
CA GLU A 305 -4.55 -16.50 -15.67
C GLU A 305 -3.20 -15.85 -15.99
N THR A 306 -2.72 -14.99 -15.10
CA THR A 306 -1.41 -14.33 -15.22
C THR A 306 -0.27 -15.33 -15.16
N TYR A 307 -0.36 -16.32 -14.26
CA TYR A 307 0.65 -17.39 -14.16
C TYR A 307 0.75 -18.22 -15.45
N ASP A 308 -0.40 -18.59 -16.04
CA ASP A 308 -0.45 -19.35 -17.29
C ASP A 308 0.09 -18.51 -18.47
N LEU A 309 -0.23 -17.22 -18.54
CA LEU A 309 0.35 -16.30 -19.53
C LEU A 309 1.88 -16.21 -19.42
N PHE A 310 2.38 -16.06 -18.21
CA PHE A 310 3.82 -15.94 -17.96
C PHE A 310 4.58 -17.23 -18.25
N THR A 311 4.07 -18.37 -17.80
CA THR A 311 4.81 -19.66 -17.87
C THR A 311 4.57 -20.42 -19.16
N THR A 312 3.35 -20.43 -19.70
CA THR A 312 2.98 -21.27 -20.85
C THR A 312 3.23 -20.58 -22.18
N HIS A 313 3.00 -19.28 -22.24
CA HIS A 313 3.14 -18.51 -23.49
C HIS A 313 4.46 -17.74 -23.59
N ALA A 314 5.35 -17.86 -22.58
CA ALA A 314 6.60 -17.12 -22.47
C ALA A 314 6.41 -15.60 -22.68
N LYS A 315 5.21 -15.09 -22.40
CA LYS A 315 4.87 -13.66 -22.47
C LYS A 315 5.10 -13.04 -21.10
N ASN A 316 6.05 -12.12 -21.05
CA ASN A 316 6.21 -11.28 -19.85
C ASN A 316 5.02 -10.31 -19.77
N PRO A 317 4.13 -10.39 -18.76
CA PRO A 317 2.97 -9.50 -18.64
C PRO A 317 3.37 -8.02 -18.47
N PHE A 318 4.62 -7.77 -18.08
CA PHE A 318 5.19 -6.44 -17.89
C PHE A 318 6.20 -6.07 -19.00
N GLY A 319 6.15 -6.75 -20.17
CA GLY A 319 7.08 -6.49 -21.27
C GLY A 319 6.40 -6.67 -22.62
N PHE A 320 5.99 -5.58 -23.27
CA PHE A 320 5.44 -5.55 -24.62
C PHE A 320 6.01 -4.37 -25.43
N SER A 321 5.85 -4.40 -26.75
CA SER A 321 6.56 -3.52 -27.69
C SER A 321 6.33 -2.02 -27.47
N ALA A 322 5.14 -1.63 -27.02
CA ALA A 322 4.79 -0.23 -26.76
C ALA A 322 5.28 0.30 -25.40
N LEU A 323 5.68 -0.59 -24.45
CA LEU A 323 6.07 -0.23 -23.10
C LEU A 323 7.54 0.20 -23.03
N ASN A 324 7.78 1.34 -22.42
CA ASN A 324 9.09 1.93 -22.22
C ASN A 324 9.27 2.38 -20.77
N PHE A 325 10.50 2.35 -20.27
CA PHE A 325 10.86 2.85 -18.93
C PHE A 325 11.88 3.97 -19.02
N SER A 326 11.58 5.10 -18.40
CA SER A 326 12.53 6.20 -18.26
C SER A 326 13.53 5.89 -17.13
N ARG A 327 14.80 5.84 -17.46
CA ARG A 327 15.86 5.52 -16.49
C ARG A 327 16.61 6.76 -15.99
N SER A 328 16.64 7.81 -16.80
CA SER A 328 17.39 9.04 -16.51
C SER A 328 16.45 10.24 -16.30
N VAL A 329 17.02 11.34 -15.79
CA VAL A 329 16.33 12.64 -15.73
C VAL A 329 16.16 13.22 -17.12
N GLU A 330 17.11 12.94 -18.02
CA GLU A 330 17.10 13.38 -19.42
C GLU A 330 15.94 12.74 -20.16
N ASP A 331 15.69 11.44 -20.00
CA ASP A 331 14.52 10.75 -20.55
C ASP A 331 13.22 11.40 -20.08
N SER A 332 13.10 11.65 -18.78
CA SER A 332 11.92 12.30 -18.17
C SER A 332 11.68 13.70 -18.76
N LYS A 333 12.74 14.50 -18.94
CA LYS A 333 12.65 15.82 -19.58
C LYS A 333 12.24 15.73 -21.03
N ALA A 334 12.75 14.73 -21.77
CA ALA A 334 12.37 14.52 -23.17
C ALA A 334 10.88 14.21 -23.31
N LEU A 335 10.30 13.43 -22.38
CA LEU A 335 8.85 13.16 -22.36
C LEU A 335 8.00 14.43 -22.17
N ASN A 336 8.49 15.40 -21.40
CA ASN A 336 7.80 16.69 -21.27
C ASN A 336 7.73 17.44 -22.60
N GLN A 337 8.76 17.34 -23.45
CA GLN A 337 8.84 18.01 -24.75
C GLN A 337 8.22 17.17 -25.89
N ALA A 338 8.03 15.88 -25.71
CA ALA A 338 7.44 15.00 -26.71
C ALA A 338 6.02 15.47 -27.09
N LYS A 339 5.64 15.28 -28.34
CA LYS A 339 4.26 15.49 -28.81
C LYS A 339 3.48 14.19 -28.68
N GLY A 340 2.18 14.29 -28.34
CA GLY A 340 1.29 13.13 -28.31
C GLY A 340 0.98 12.56 -29.72
N PRO A 341 0.29 11.41 -29.82
CA PRO A 341 -0.26 10.68 -28.68
C PRO A 341 0.78 9.81 -27.96
N LEU A 342 0.77 9.80 -26.65
CA LEU A 342 1.54 8.89 -25.81
C LEU A 342 0.92 8.82 -24.39
N ILE A 343 1.22 7.74 -23.68
CA ILE A 343 0.80 7.52 -22.29
C ILE A 343 2.02 7.70 -21.36
N ILE A 344 1.86 8.43 -20.26
CA ILE A 344 2.88 8.61 -19.22
C ILE A 344 2.28 8.16 -17.88
N ILE A 345 2.84 7.12 -17.28
CA ILE A 345 2.53 6.68 -15.93
C ILE A 345 3.68 7.14 -15.03
N SER A 346 3.39 7.93 -14.01
CA SER A 346 4.44 8.52 -13.16
C SER A 346 4.01 8.65 -11.71
N ALA A 347 4.93 8.40 -10.79
CA ALA A 347 4.75 8.62 -9.37
C ALA A 347 5.01 10.11 -8.99
N ASP A 348 4.35 10.63 -8.00
CA ASP A 348 3.51 10.05 -6.98
C ASP A 348 2.02 10.02 -7.39
N GLY A 349 1.29 9.02 -6.86
CA GLY A 349 -0.14 8.85 -7.15
C GLY A 349 -1.04 9.99 -6.70
N MET A 350 -0.67 10.76 -5.68
CA MET A 350 -1.42 11.93 -5.18
C MET A 350 -0.96 13.25 -5.79
N CYS A 351 0.01 13.24 -6.68
CA CYS A 351 0.62 14.40 -7.36
C CYS A 351 1.40 15.37 -6.46
N GLU A 352 1.73 15.00 -5.22
CA GLU A 352 2.40 15.90 -4.27
C GLU A 352 3.91 15.99 -4.50
N PHE A 353 4.51 14.93 -5.05
CA PHE A 353 5.96 14.82 -5.22
C PHE A 353 6.33 14.17 -6.56
N GLY A 354 7.61 14.06 -6.83
CA GLY A 354 8.13 13.24 -7.92
C GLY A 354 8.01 13.86 -9.31
N ARG A 355 8.25 13.00 -10.30
CA ARG A 355 8.30 13.39 -11.72
C ARG A 355 6.93 13.77 -12.28
N ILE A 356 5.85 13.25 -11.70
CA ILE A 356 4.48 13.58 -12.08
C ILE A 356 4.21 15.08 -12.05
N GLN A 357 4.76 15.81 -11.06
CA GLN A 357 4.56 17.27 -11.00
C GLN A 357 5.10 17.97 -12.26
N HIS A 358 6.24 17.52 -12.79
CA HIS A 358 6.80 18.08 -14.02
C HIS A 358 5.92 17.78 -15.24
N HIS A 359 5.37 16.56 -15.33
CA HIS A 359 4.43 16.22 -16.41
C HIS A 359 3.15 17.06 -16.31
N LEU A 360 2.63 17.31 -15.11
CA LEU A 360 1.47 18.16 -14.89
C LEU A 360 1.76 19.63 -15.26
N MET A 361 2.91 20.18 -14.85
CA MET A 361 3.31 21.55 -15.24
C MET A 361 3.34 21.76 -16.76
N HIS A 362 3.79 20.75 -17.51
CA HIS A 362 3.89 20.82 -18.98
C HIS A 362 2.60 20.37 -19.70
N GLY A 363 1.74 19.61 -19.02
CA GLY A 363 0.57 18.98 -19.64
C GLY A 363 -0.77 19.66 -19.37
N LEU A 364 -0.96 20.30 -18.19
CA LEU A 364 -2.26 20.84 -17.75
C LEU A 364 -2.80 21.95 -18.64
N GLY A 365 -1.94 22.72 -19.30
CA GLY A 365 -2.34 23.86 -20.14
C GLY A 365 -2.89 23.47 -21.53
N ASP A 366 -2.80 22.22 -21.93
CA ASP A 366 -3.25 21.74 -23.24
C ASP A 366 -4.53 20.92 -23.16
N SER A 367 -5.59 21.37 -23.83
CA SER A 367 -6.91 20.70 -23.85
C SER A 367 -6.94 19.37 -24.62
N ALA A 368 -5.92 19.07 -25.41
CA ALA A 368 -5.79 17.76 -26.07
C ALA A 368 -5.41 16.67 -25.07
N ASN A 369 -4.74 17.05 -23.97
CA ASN A 369 -4.26 16.13 -22.95
C ASN A 369 -5.37 15.66 -22.01
N THR A 370 -5.14 14.51 -21.38
CA THR A 370 -5.96 13.98 -20.29
C THR A 370 -5.07 13.66 -19.09
N VAL A 371 -5.51 14.01 -17.90
CA VAL A 371 -4.98 13.50 -16.62
C VAL A 371 -5.99 12.48 -16.11
N LEU A 372 -5.56 11.22 -15.97
CA LEU A 372 -6.40 10.13 -15.49
C LEU A 372 -6.03 9.79 -14.05
N ILE A 373 -6.94 10.04 -13.13
CA ILE A 373 -6.82 9.71 -11.71
C ILE A 373 -7.27 8.26 -11.52
N VAL A 374 -6.41 7.44 -10.91
CA VAL A 374 -6.63 5.99 -10.76
C VAL A 374 -6.49 5.50 -9.31
N GLY A 375 -6.60 6.39 -8.34
CA GLY A 375 -6.42 6.03 -6.94
C GLY A 375 -6.97 7.08 -5.99
N TYR A 376 -6.91 6.76 -4.71
CA TYR A 376 -7.37 7.66 -3.66
C TYR A 376 -6.59 8.98 -3.66
N MET A 377 -7.32 10.08 -3.57
CA MET A 377 -6.77 11.44 -3.46
C MET A 377 -7.12 12.02 -2.09
N ALA A 378 -6.12 12.08 -1.21
CA ALA A 378 -6.29 12.65 0.12
C ALA A 378 -6.67 14.14 0.06
N GLU A 379 -7.43 14.58 1.05
CA GLU A 379 -7.84 16.00 1.17
C GLU A 379 -6.61 16.92 1.21
N GLY A 380 -6.68 18.02 0.46
CA GLY A 380 -5.61 19.02 0.38
C GLY A 380 -4.51 18.72 -0.63
N THR A 381 -4.46 17.53 -1.24
CA THR A 381 -3.46 17.18 -2.25
C THR A 381 -3.72 17.83 -3.61
N LEU A 382 -2.70 17.93 -4.45
CA LEU A 382 -2.83 18.45 -5.81
C LEU A 382 -3.78 17.56 -6.64
N GLY A 383 -3.62 16.22 -6.53
CA GLY A 383 -4.51 15.27 -7.21
C GLY A 383 -5.97 15.48 -6.84
N ARG A 384 -6.26 15.71 -5.54
CA ARG A 384 -7.61 16.02 -5.05
C ARG A 384 -8.17 17.31 -5.66
N ARG A 385 -7.39 18.37 -5.73
CA ARG A 385 -7.81 19.62 -6.34
C ARG A 385 -8.13 19.49 -7.83
N LEU A 386 -7.32 18.71 -8.56
CA LEU A 386 -7.57 18.39 -9.96
C LEU A 386 -8.86 17.60 -10.14
N ARG A 387 -9.07 16.56 -9.33
CA ARG A 387 -10.30 15.74 -9.32
C ARG A 387 -11.55 16.56 -9.05
N ASP A 388 -11.47 17.48 -8.09
CA ASP A 388 -12.58 18.33 -7.71
C ASP A 388 -12.85 19.49 -8.71
N GLY A 389 -12.13 19.52 -9.85
CA GLY A 389 -12.40 20.41 -10.99
C GLY A 389 -11.79 21.79 -10.87
N ALA A 390 -10.71 21.97 -10.11
CA ALA A 390 -9.99 23.24 -10.03
C ALA A 390 -9.60 23.74 -11.42
N LYS A 391 -9.87 25.03 -11.72
CA LYS A 391 -9.52 25.64 -13.02
C LYS A 391 -8.09 26.13 -13.09
N GLU A 392 -7.47 26.33 -11.95
CA GLU A 392 -6.03 26.56 -11.81
C GLU A 392 -5.51 25.92 -10.55
N VAL A 393 -4.26 25.48 -10.59
CA VAL A 393 -3.58 24.84 -9.46
C VAL A 393 -2.18 25.38 -9.31
N ARG A 394 -1.71 25.40 -8.06
CA ARG A 394 -0.34 25.76 -7.75
C ARG A 394 0.50 24.49 -7.66
N ILE A 395 1.57 24.43 -8.46
CA ILE A 395 2.56 23.35 -8.43
C ILE A 395 3.90 23.98 -8.11
N GLN A 396 4.53 23.54 -7.02
CA GLN A 396 5.72 24.20 -6.45
C GLN A 396 5.42 25.69 -6.12
N SER A 397 6.04 26.64 -6.83
CA SER A 397 5.85 28.07 -6.64
C SER A 397 4.92 28.72 -7.66
N ASP A 398 4.58 28.05 -8.76
CA ASP A 398 3.93 28.64 -9.92
C ASP A 398 2.47 28.20 -10.07
N TRP A 399 1.64 29.06 -10.69
CA TRP A 399 0.24 28.78 -11.00
C TRP A 399 0.07 28.27 -12.43
N PHE A 400 -0.72 27.20 -12.59
CA PHE A 400 -0.99 26.55 -13.87
C PHE A 400 -2.50 26.49 -14.13
N GLN A 401 -2.91 26.93 -15.32
CA GLN A 401 -4.29 26.79 -15.80
C GLN A 401 -4.58 25.33 -16.14
N VAL A 402 -5.70 24.80 -15.68
CA VAL A 402 -6.16 23.44 -15.98
C VAL A 402 -7.09 23.49 -17.19
N ARG A 403 -6.56 23.15 -18.35
CA ARG A 403 -7.31 23.00 -19.62
C ARG A 403 -7.40 21.54 -20.07
N ALA A 404 -6.48 20.70 -19.58
CA ALA A 404 -6.52 19.27 -19.81
C ALA A 404 -7.82 18.66 -19.28
N ASN A 405 -8.25 17.56 -19.89
CA ASN A 405 -9.38 16.80 -19.39
C ASN A 405 -8.95 16.07 -18.10
N ILE A 406 -9.76 16.13 -17.06
CA ILE A 406 -9.54 15.38 -15.82
C ILE A 406 -10.59 14.28 -15.80
N GLU A 407 -10.13 13.04 -15.72
CA GLU A 407 -10.96 11.84 -15.64
C GLU A 407 -10.53 10.99 -14.45
N GLU A 408 -11.46 10.17 -13.92
CA GLU A 408 -11.22 9.32 -12.76
C GLU A 408 -11.74 7.91 -13.03
N ILE A 409 -10.95 6.90 -12.62
CA ILE A 409 -11.37 5.49 -12.55
C ILE A 409 -11.17 5.03 -11.12
N ASP A 410 -12.25 4.81 -10.38
CA ASP A 410 -12.20 4.47 -8.95
C ASP A 410 -12.07 2.95 -8.69
N ALA A 411 -12.25 2.12 -9.71
CA ALA A 411 -12.23 0.67 -9.61
C ALA A 411 -10.86 0.06 -9.31
N PHE A 412 -9.79 0.83 -9.43
CA PHE A 412 -8.43 0.34 -9.20
C PHE A 412 -8.01 0.36 -7.71
N SER A 413 -8.89 0.57 -6.74
CA SER A 413 -8.53 0.46 -5.33
C SER A 413 -8.02 -0.95 -4.99
N ALA A 414 -7.00 -1.03 -4.14
CA ALA A 414 -6.45 -2.30 -3.68
C ALA A 414 -7.25 -2.90 -2.52
N HIS A 415 -7.87 -2.06 -1.68
CA HIS A 415 -8.69 -2.53 -0.55
C HIS A 415 -10.10 -2.91 -1.00
N ALA A 416 -10.65 -3.93 -0.35
CA ALA A 416 -12.05 -4.28 -0.46
C ALA A 416 -12.95 -3.13 0.03
N ASP A 417 -14.10 -2.95 -0.62
CA ASP A 417 -15.17 -2.12 -0.08
C ASP A 417 -15.98 -2.87 0.99
N TRP A 418 -16.91 -2.16 1.66
CA TRP A 418 -17.68 -2.77 2.74
C TRP A 418 -18.49 -4.00 2.29
N LYS A 419 -19.00 -4.01 1.06
CA LYS A 419 -19.77 -5.13 0.53
C LYS A 419 -18.88 -6.33 0.24
N GLU A 420 -17.75 -6.10 -0.42
CA GLU A 420 -16.73 -7.12 -0.67
C GLU A 420 -16.20 -7.72 0.65
N THR A 421 -16.02 -6.87 1.68
CA THR A 421 -15.62 -7.30 3.03
C THR A 421 -16.69 -8.19 3.69
N VAL A 422 -17.97 -7.81 3.61
CA VAL A 422 -19.08 -8.62 4.14
C VAL A 422 -19.17 -9.95 3.39
N GLU A 423 -19.05 -9.96 2.06
CA GLU A 423 -19.05 -11.18 1.25
C GLU A 423 -17.83 -12.07 1.56
N TRP A 424 -16.66 -11.49 1.84
CA TRP A 424 -15.49 -12.27 2.25
C TRP A 424 -15.70 -12.94 3.61
N LEU A 425 -16.38 -12.27 4.55
CA LEU A 425 -16.67 -12.83 5.88
C LEU A 425 -17.64 -14.03 5.85
N ASP A 426 -18.34 -14.30 4.73
CA ASP A 426 -19.22 -15.47 4.63
C ASP A 426 -18.48 -16.82 4.67
N CYS A 427 -17.16 -16.82 4.42
CA CYS A 427 -16.32 -18.01 4.56
C CYS A 427 -15.88 -18.29 6.01
N ILE A 428 -16.03 -17.35 6.93
CA ILE A 428 -15.59 -17.46 8.32
C ILE A 428 -16.70 -18.10 9.17
N GLU A 429 -16.32 -19.03 10.06
CA GLU A 429 -17.24 -19.63 11.05
C GLU A 429 -17.69 -18.56 12.07
N LYS A 430 -18.76 -17.80 11.77
CA LYS A 430 -19.25 -16.66 12.59
C LYS A 430 -19.56 -17.04 14.03
N GLU A 431 -20.02 -18.29 14.29
CA GLU A 431 -20.31 -18.81 15.61
C GLU A 431 -19.06 -19.00 16.48
N ARG A 432 -17.93 -19.22 15.86
CA ARG A 432 -16.63 -19.35 16.52
C ARG A 432 -16.02 -17.99 16.84
N LEU A 433 -16.30 -16.98 16.01
CA LEU A 433 -15.73 -15.66 16.13
C LEU A 433 -16.27 -14.95 17.39
N LYS A 434 -15.42 -14.78 18.40
CA LYS A 434 -15.77 -14.19 19.69
C LYS A 434 -15.83 -12.67 19.63
N ARG A 435 -14.88 -12.03 18.91
CA ARG A 435 -14.82 -10.59 18.75
C ARG A 435 -14.09 -10.18 17.45
N THR A 436 -14.58 -9.11 16.82
CA THR A 436 -13.93 -8.45 15.69
C THR A 436 -13.48 -7.05 16.11
N PHE A 437 -12.21 -6.73 15.87
CA PHE A 437 -11.64 -5.40 16.06
C PHE A 437 -11.51 -4.70 14.72
N LEU A 438 -12.15 -3.54 14.57
CA LEU A 438 -12.04 -2.71 13.38
C LEU A 438 -10.85 -1.77 13.50
N VAL A 439 -10.00 -1.78 12.50
CA VAL A 439 -8.77 -0.98 12.39
C VAL A 439 -8.65 -0.41 10.98
N HIS A 440 -7.61 0.39 10.73
CA HIS A 440 -7.22 0.86 9.40
C HIS A 440 -8.36 1.61 8.68
N GLY A 441 -8.99 2.57 9.34
CA GLY A 441 -10.09 3.36 8.77
C GLY A 441 -10.23 4.72 9.45
N GLU A 442 -10.73 5.67 8.71
CA GLU A 442 -11.21 6.94 9.26
C GLU A 442 -12.43 6.68 10.15
N PRO A 443 -12.71 7.52 11.16
CA PRO A 443 -13.82 7.26 12.11
C PRO A 443 -15.18 7.00 11.45
N GLU A 444 -15.49 7.70 10.35
CA GLU A 444 -16.73 7.51 9.61
C GLU A 444 -16.79 6.15 8.91
N ALA A 445 -15.66 5.68 8.35
CA ALA A 445 -15.56 4.40 7.69
C ALA A 445 -15.67 3.25 8.72
N LEU A 446 -15.01 3.38 9.87
CA LEU A 446 -15.08 2.41 10.98
C LEU A 446 -16.51 2.26 11.52
N MET A 447 -17.21 3.37 11.74
CA MET A 447 -18.61 3.34 12.20
C MET A 447 -19.55 2.72 11.17
N ALA A 448 -19.38 3.04 9.90
CA ALA A 448 -20.18 2.47 8.83
C ALA A 448 -19.91 0.95 8.70
N MET A 449 -18.64 0.52 8.71
CA MET A 449 -18.28 -0.90 8.69
C MET A 449 -18.88 -1.65 9.88
N GLN A 450 -18.83 -1.08 11.07
CA GLN A 450 -19.45 -1.68 12.26
C GLN A 450 -20.94 -1.95 12.04
N GLY A 451 -21.68 -0.99 11.46
CA GLY A 451 -23.10 -1.16 11.10
C GLY A 451 -23.31 -2.28 10.09
N HIS A 452 -22.55 -2.31 9.00
CA HIS A 452 -22.65 -3.34 7.98
C HIS A 452 -22.37 -4.75 8.52
N LEU A 453 -21.38 -4.88 9.40
CA LEU A 453 -21.07 -6.16 10.03
C LEU A 453 -22.14 -6.62 11.04
N GLN A 454 -22.75 -5.68 11.76
CA GLN A 454 -23.91 -5.99 12.63
C GLN A 454 -25.10 -6.50 11.82
N ASP A 455 -25.41 -5.84 10.69
CA ASP A 455 -26.46 -6.26 9.76
C ASP A 455 -26.17 -7.64 9.13
N ALA A 456 -24.89 -7.96 8.93
CA ALA A 456 -24.41 -9.28 8.48
C ALA A 456 -24.41 -10.36 9.59
N GLY A 457 -24.85 -10.00 10.81
CA GLY A 457 -25.03 -10.93 11.93
C GLY A 457 -23.81 -11.17 12.81
N LEU A 458 -22.73 -10.40 12.63
CA LEU A 458 -21.61 -10.44 13.58
C LEU A 458 -22.01 -9.78 14.89
N LYS A 459 -21.57 -10.40 16.00
CA LYS A 459 -21.85 -9.92 17.34
C LYS A 459 -20.71 -9.16 17.96
N ASP A 460 -20.30 -8.81 18.86
CA ASP A 460 -19.12 -8.22 19.51
C ASP A 460 -18.10 -7.61 18.54
N ILE A 461 -18.43 -6.43 18.01
CA ILE A 461 -17.59 -5.66 17.09
C ILE A 461 -17.10 -4.41 17.80
N GLU A 462 -15.78 -4.30 17.96
CA GLU A 462 -15.11 -3.21 18.66
C GLU A 462 -14.33 -2.34 17.67
N ILE A 463 -14.50 -1.04 17.71
CA ILE A 463 -13.59 -0.10 17.03
C ILE A 463 -12.36 0.05 17.91
N ALA A 464 -11.21 -0.46 17.44
CA ALA A 464 -9.97 -0.43 18.20
C ALA A 464 -9.50 1.01 18.43
N LYS A 465 -9.02 1.28 19.66
CA LYS A 465 -8.47 2.58 20.04
C LYS A 465 -6.97 2.48 20.30
N THR A 466 -6.24 3.51 19.87
CA THR A 466 -4.79 3.57 20.06
C THR A 466 -4.41 3.44 21.55
N GLY A 467 -3.50 2.51 21.87
CA GLY A 467 -2.95 2.30 23.20
C GLY A 467 -3.88 1.58 24.17
N VAL A 468 -5.09 1.18 23.77
CA VAL A 468 -6.00 0.41 24.61
C VAL A 468 -5.65 -1.07 24.55
N ILE A 469 -5.46 -1.68 25.73
CA ILE A 469 -5.15 -3.12 25.85
C ILE A 469 -6.44 -3.91 25.98
N TYR A 470 -6.70 -4.79 25.00
CA TYR A 470 -7.84 -5.69 25.00
C TYR A 470 -7.39 -7.09 25.43
N LYS A 471 -7.89 -7.57 26.57
CA LYS A 471 -7.66 -8.94 27.04
C LYS A 471 -8.57 -9.89 26.27
N ILE A 472 -8.00 -10.95 25.72
CA ILE A 472 -8.70 -11.89 24.85
C ILE A 472 -8.72 -13.34 25.34
N ALA A 473 -7.79 -13.76 26.20
CA ALA A 473 -7.80 -15.07 26.89
C ALA A 473 -6.98 -15.05 28.18
#